data_07252f50614f94dc85bb61c339e7982a
#
_entry.id   07252f50614f94dc85bb61c339e7982a
#
_cell.length_a   1.000
_cell.length_b   1.000
_cell.length_c   1.000
_cell.angle_alpha   90.00
_cell.angle_beta   90.00
_cell.angle_gamma   90.00
#
_symmetry.space_group_name_H-M   'P 1'
#
loop_
_entity.id
_entity.type
_entity.pdbx_description
1 polymer ?
#
loop_
_entity_poly.entity_id
_entity_poly.type
_entity_poly.pdbx_seq_one_letter_code
_entity_poly.pdbx_strand_id
1 'polypeptide(L)'
;MTAPSDSDVSRSSDSAAAQRLLHITRDLALELHPHLGPSLTVTLESDLDRDLAFDSLGRAELLLRLERAFEVRLPETLIRDAATPGDLLTAALAAAPAGATLEQAAAPALAALPAAAAPDSARTLLEALAWHVGEHPDRPHILLWSSSEPPTPITYGELDAAARRVAQGLVDHGLLPGDRVAIMLPTSRAFFEAFFGVLMAAGVPVPIYPPFRRAQMEDHLRRQAGVLRNAGARVLITNDEILRAGKLLYNLAESLRTVETVESLRAREPFTGAQPSDPQTVALIQYTSGSTGDPKGVTLTHANLLANIRAMGQAIDASSSDVFVSWLPLYHDMGLIGAWLGCLYYGAPTVIMPPLAFLADPIRWLRTISENRATLSAAPNFAVTKTWRGSIFRRCG
;
A
#
# COMPACT_ATOMS: atom_id res chain seq x y z
N MET A 1 -44.32 15.80 34.82
CA MET A 1 -43.23 15.99 33.84
C MET A 1 -42.43 14.69 33.82
N THR A 2 -42.71 13.84 32.84
CA THR A 2 -41.99 12.57 32.65
C THR A 2 -40.65 12.88 31.96
N ALA A 3 -39.56 12.39 32.51
CA ALA A 3 -38.23 12.49 31.87
C ALA A 3 -38.26 11.74 30.51
N PRO A 4 -37.57 12.27 29.48
CA PRO A 4 -37.50 11.58 28.19
C PRO A 4 -36.82 10.22 28.37
N SER A 5 -37.32 9.22 27.64
CA SER A 5 -36.77 7.87 27.70
C SER A 5 -35.39 7.83 27.00
N ASP A 6 -34.48 6.94 27.44
CA ASP A 6 -33.14 6.76 26.84
C ASP A 6 -33.17 6.55 25.31
N SER A 7 -34.27 5.98 24.79
CA SER A 7 -34.51 5.81 23.36
C SER A 7 -34.76 7.11 22.59
N ASP A 8 -35.35 8.15 23.24
CA ASP A 8 -35.63 9.44 22.62
C ASP A 8 -34.36 10.31 22.58
N VAL A 9 -33.50 10.18 23.60
CA VAL A 9 -32.22 10.89 23.66
C VAL A 9 -31.26 10.32 22.60
N SER A 10 -31.20 9.01 22.41
CA SER A 10 -30.37 8.36 21.37
C SER A 10 -30.79 8.75 19.95
N ARG A 11 -32.08 8.71 19.63
CA ARG A 11 -32.58 9.14 18.30
C ARG A 11 -32.34 10.61 18.00
N SER A 12 -32.39 11.46 19.01
CA SER A 12 -32.08 12.89 18.85
C SER A 12 -30.61 13.16 18.59
N SER A 13 -29.70 12.39 19.24
CA SER A 13 -28.26 12.50 19.02
C SER A 13 -27.84 12.01 17.63
N ASP A 14 -28.41 10.89 17.16
CA ASP A 14 -28.12 10.33 15.84
C ASP A 14 -28.60 11.26 14.71
N SER A 15 -29.76 11.91 14.90
CA SER A 15 -30.28 12.91 13.97
C SER A 15 -29.37 14.14 13.88
N ALA A 16 -28.87 14.64 15.01
CA ALA A 16 -27.94 15.77 15.04
C ALA A 16 -26.58 15.41 14.41
N ALA A 17 -26.08 14.18 14.65
CA ALA A 17 -24.88 13.67 14.03
C ALA A 17 -25.02 13.58 12.51
N ALA A 18 -26.14 13.04 12.01
CA ALA A 18 -26.44 12.97 10.59
C ALA A 18 -26.45 14.34 9.93
N GLN A 19 -27.15 15.33 10.53
CA GLN A 19 -27.18 16.70 10.02
C GLN A 19 -25.79 17.34 9.95
N ARG A 20 -24.98 17.16 10.98
CA ARG A 20 -23.59 17.67 11.02
C ARG A 20 -22.74 17.07 9.93
N LEU A 21 -22.82 15.75 9.72
CA LEU A 21 -22.11 15.05 8.67
C LEU A 21 -22.53 15.54 7.29
N LEU A 22 -23.82 15.64 7.00
CA LEU A 22 -24.34 16.11 5.72
C LEU A 22 -23.91 17.56 5.42
N HIS A 23 -23.88 18.43 6.44
CA HIS A 23 -23.39 19.80 6.31
C HIS A 23 -21.90 19.82 5.90
N ILE A 24 -21.04 19.09 6.62
CA ILE A 24 -19.61 18.99 6.31
C ILE A 24 -19.38 18.43 4.89
N THR A 25 -20.13 17.40 4.53
CA THR A 25 -20.03 16.76 3.20
C THR A 25 -20.44 17.73 2.09
N ARG A 26 -21.54 18.48 2.28
CA ARG A 26 -22.01 19.47 1.33
C ARG A 26 -21.03 20.62 1.16
N ASP A 27 -20.52 21.16 2.26
CA ASP A 27 -19.59 22.30 2.23
C ASP A 27 -18.32 21.92 1.49
N LEU A 28 -17.77 20.74 1.77
CA LEU A 28 -16.58 20.24 1.06
C LEU A 28 -16.86 20.01 -0.43
N ALA A 29 -18.04 19.45 -0.78
CA ALA A 29 -18.41 19.25 -2.17
C ALA A 29 -18.47 20.56 -2.95
N LEU A 30 -19.04 21.61 -2.37
CA LEU A 30 -19.11 22.95 -2.98
C LEU A 30 -17.74 23.64 -3.03
N GLU A 31 -16.88 23.41 -2.04
CA GLU A 31 -15.52 23.94 -2.02
C GLU A 31 -14.66 23.36 -3.13
N LEU A 32 -14.73 22.05 -3.33
CA LEU A 32 -13.95 21.33 -4.36
C LEU A 32 -14.56 21.47 -5.76
N HIS A 33 -15.90 21.56 -5.83
CA HIS A 33 -16.67 21.55 -7.06
C HIS A 33 -17.72 22.66 -7.11
N PRO A 34 -17.32 23.94 -7.23
CA PRO A 34 -18.25 25.06 -7.23
C PRO A 34 -19.34 24.98 -8.31
N HIS A 35 -19.09 24.21 -9.38
CA HIS A 35 -20.05 24.00 -10.49
C HIS A 35 -21.27 23.19 -10.08
N LEU A 36 -21.27 22.46 -8.95
CA LEU A 36 -22.44 21.75 -8.44
C LEU A 36 -23.54 22.72 -7.96
N GLY A 37 -23.19 23.98 -7.73
CA GLY A 37 -24.11 25.07 -7.41
C GLY A 37 -24.69 25.05 -6.00
N PRO A 38 -25.23 26.18 -5.52
CA PRO A 38 -25.70 26.33 -4.16
C PRO A 38 -26.97 25.51 -3.83
N SER A 39 -27.66 24.99 -4.85
CA SER A 39 -28.84 24.13 -4.70
C SER A 39 -28.50 22.67 -4.46
N LEU A 40 -27.22 22.30 -4.35
CA LEU A 40 -26.79 20.94 -4.08
C LEU A 40 -27.47 20.42 -2.78
N THR A 41 -28.21 19.33 -2.92
CA THR A 41 -28.81 18.60 -1.81
C THR A 41 -28.01 17.34 -1.56
N VAL A 42 -27.50 17.17 -0.36
CA VAL A 42 -26.76 15.98 0.07
C VAL A 42 -27.63 15.21 1.06
N THR A 43 -27.82 13.92 0.80
CA THR A 43 -28.53 12.98 1.68
C THR A 43 -27.60 11.87 2.13
N LEU A 44 -28.04 11.02 3.06
CA LEU A 44 -27.26 9.88 3.50
C LEU A 44 -27.05 8.84 2.39
N GLU A 45 -27.89 8.84 1.36
CA GLU A 45 -27.87 7.94 0.21
C GLU A 45 -27.13 8.53 -1.00
N SER A 46 -26.73 9.80 -0.98
CA SER A 46 -25.97 10.42 -2.06
C SER A 46 -24.69 9.64 -2.35
N ASP A 47 -24.40 9.40 -3.62
CA ASP A 47 -23.16 8.73 -4.03
C ASP A 47 -21.99 9.73 -4.00
N LEU A 48 -20.95 9.40 -3.21
CA LEU A 48 -19.80 10.29 -3.00
C LEU A 48 -19.03 10.58 -4.32
N ASP A 49 -19.02 9.64 -5.28
CA ASP A 49 -18.34 9.81 -6.56
C ASP A 49 -19.24 10.47 -7.60
N ARG A 50 -20.46 9.94 -7.76
CA ARG A 50 -21.37 10.29 -8.85
C ARG A 50 -22.09 11.59 -8.62
N ASP A 51 -22.63 11.76 -7.39
CA ASP A 51 -23.47 12.92 -7.07
C ASP A 51 -22.65 14.08 -6.51
N LEU A 52 -21.55 13.78 -5.80
CA LEU A 52 -20.72 14.77 -5.11
C LEU A 52 -19.32 14.95 -5.73
N ALA A 53 -19.00 14.16 -6.75
CA ALA A 53 -17.75 14.21 -7.51
C ALA A 53 -16.46 14.09 -6.67
N PHE A 54 -16.52 13.47 -5.48
CA PHE A 54 -15.34 13.29 -4.65
C PHE A 54 -14.36 12.31 -5.28
N ASP A 55 -13.17 12.78 -5.58
CA ASP A 55 -12.02 11.93 -5.88
C ASP A 55 -11.39 11.37 -4.61
N SER A 56 -10.30 10.59 -4.72
CA SER A 56 -9.63 10.01 -3.53
C SER A 56 -9.12 11.05 -2.56
N LEU A 57 -8.73 12.23 -3.06
CA LEU A 57 -8.26 13.33 -2.23
C LEU A 57 -9.43 14.02 -1.51
N GLY A 58 -10.53 14.24 -2.21
CA GLY A 58 -11.76 14.79 -1.61
C GLY A 58 -12.32 13.89 -0.53
N ARG A 59 -12.31 12.56 -0.73
CA ARG A 59 -12.71 11.58 0.28
C ARG A 59 -11.79 11.57 1.50
N ALA A 60 -10.48 11.67 1.30
CA ALA A 60 -9.52 11.77 2.39
C ALA A 60 -9.73 13.05 3.21
N GLU A 61 -9.95 14.18 2.55
CA GLU A 61 -10.28 15.44 3.21
C GLU A 61 -11.61 15.36 3.97
N LEU A 62 -12.63 14.69 3.39
CA LEU A 62 -13.91 14.46 4.06
C LEU A 62 -13.71 13.63 5.35
N LEU A 63 -12.97 12.53 5.30
CA LEU A 63 -12.65 11.73 6.48
C LEU A 63 -11.99 12.58 7.57
N LEU A 64 -10.99 13.37 7.22
CA LEU A 64 -10.29 14.24 8.16
C LEU A 64 -11.22 15.26 8.83
N ARG A 65 -12.14 15.85 8.05
CA ARG A 65 -13.13 16.79 8.61
C ARG A 65 -14.10 16.09 9.55
N LEU A 66 -14.53 14.87 9.20
CA LEU A 66 -15.40 14.07 10.04
C LEU A 66 -14.70 13.61 11.33
N GLU A 67 -13.45 13.12 11.25
CA GLU A 67 -12.66 12.77 12.44
C GLU A 67 -12.55 13.93 13.43
N ARG A 68 -12.29 15.14 12.91
CA ARG A 68 -12.23 16.35 13.74
C ARG A 68 -13.60 16.75 14.32
N ALA A 69 -14.64 16.67 13.50
CA ALA A 69 -15.98 17.10 13.90
C ALA A 69 -16.59 16.15 14.93
N PHE A 70 -16.35 14.86 14.83
CA PHE A 70 -16.90 13.85 15.72
C PHE A 70 -15.92 13.41 16.82
N GLU A 71 -14.69 13.93 16.81
CA GLU A 71 -13.61 13.58 17.75
C GLU A 71 -13.36 12.05 17.80
N VAL A 72 -13.40 11.40 16.65
CA VAL A 72 -13.20 9.95 16.48
C VAL A 72 -12.03 9.66 15.54
N ARG A 73 -11.60 8.39 15.53
CA ARG A 73 -10.69 7.85 14.52
C ARG A 73 -11.46 6.96 13.57
N LEU A 74 -11.35 7.25 12.28
CA LEU A 74 -12.02 6.49 11.22
C LEU A 74 -11.00 5.59 10.48
N PRO A 75 -11.36 4.33 10.19
CA PRO A 75 -10.51 3.46 9.38
C PRO A 75 -10.25 4.08 7.99
N GLU A 76 -9.00 4.07 7.55
CA GLU A 76 -8.61 4.58 6.22
C GLU A 76 -9.24 3.81 5.07
N THR A 77 -9.64 2.56 5.32
CA THR A 77 -10.38 1.75 4.35
C THR A 77 -11.65 2.43 3.88
N LEU A 78 -12.25 3.32 4.69
CA LEU A 78 -13.44 4.09 4.32
C LEU A 78 -13.20 5.02 3.12
N ILE A 79 -11.97 5.48 2.87
CA ILE A 79 -11.64 6.26 1.66
C ILE A 79 -12.00 5.43 0.41
N ARG A 80 -11.82 4.12 0.50
CA ARG A 80 -12.09 3.16 -0.58
C ARG A 80 -13.50 2.59 -0.51
N ASP A 81 -13.94 2.22 0.70
CA ASP A 81 -15.08 1.33 0.90
C ASP A 81 -16.41 2.07 1.11
N ALA A 82 -16.39 3.30 1.65
CA ALA A 82 -17.62 4.09 1.81
C ALA A 82 -18.12 4.58 0.45
N ALA A 83 -19.36 4.25 0.11
CA ALA A 83 -20.02 4.73 -1.11
C ALA A 83 -20.85 5.98 -0.85
N THR A 84 -21.38 6.13 0.37
CA THR A 84 -22.36 7.16 0.74
C THR A 84 -21.98 7.88 2.04
N PRO A 85 -22.55 9.09 2.31
CA PRO A 85 -22.47 9.72 3.62
C PRO A 85 -23.04 8.84 4.75
N GLY A 86 -24.02 7.97 4.45
CA GLY A 86 -24.60 7.02 5.42
C GLY A 86 -23.57 5.98 5.91
N ASP A 87 -22.71 5.50 5.02
CA ASP A 87 -21.62 4.59 5.39
C ASP A 87 -20.63 5.26 6.35
N LEU A 88 -20.31 6.54 6.07
CA LEU A 88 -19.42 7.34 6.91
C LEU A 88 -20.04 7.65 8.28
N LEU A 89 -21.35 7.91 8.33
CA LEU A 89 -22.08 8.13 9.58
C LEU A 89 -22.05 6.87 10.45
N THR A 90 -22.35 5.72 9.86
CA THR A 90 -22.32 4.42 10.55
C THR A 90 -20.95 4.16 11.15
N ALA A 91 -19.90 4.41 10.39
CA ALA A 91 -18.54 4.25 10.87
C ALA A 91 -18.17 5.25 11.97
N ALA A 92 -18.61 6.51 11.86
CA ALA A 92 -18.33 7.55 12.85
C ALA A 92 -19.02 7.28 14.19
N LEU A 93 -20.25 6.76 14.16
CA LEU A 93 -21.00 6.40 15.39
C LEU A 93 -20.43 5.14 16.05
N ALA A 94 -19.83 4.22 15.29
CA ALA A 94 -19.20 3.01 15.80
C ALA A 94 -17.73 3.23 16.24
N ALA A 95 -17.13 4.36 15.89
CA ALA A 95 -15.71 4.60 16.12
C ALA A 95 -15.40 4.94 17.59
N ALA A 96 -14.22 4.55 18.05
CA ALA A 96 -13.71 4.95 19.35
C ALA A 96 -13.37 6.45 19.38
N PRO A 97 -13.55 7.14 20.55
CA PRO A 97 -13.15 8.53 20.71
C PRO A 97 -11.67 8.75 20.35
N ALA A 98 -11.37 9.88 19.71
CA ALA A 98 -10.01 10.23 19.28
C ALA A 98 -8.99 10.35 20.45
N GLY A 99 -9.48 10.47 21.67
CA GLY A 99 -8.69 10.52 22.90
C GLY A 99 -8.29 9.15 23.48
N ALA A 100 -8.77 8.03 22.93
CA ALA A 100 -8.19 6.73 23.18
C ALA A 100 -6.82 6.71 22.51
N THR A 101 -5.81 7.23 23.19
CA THR A 101 -4.42 6.94 22.88
C THR A 101 -4.33 5.42 22.99
N LEU A 102 -4.28 4.75 21.83
CA LEU A 102 -3.62 3.45 21.84
C LEU A 102 -2.23 3.75 22.44
N GLU A 103 -1.98 3.28 23.65
CA GLU A 103 -0.60 3.14 24.11
C GLU A 103 0.08 2.40 22.95
N GLN A 104 0.78 3.16 22.12
CA GLN A 104 1.58 2.59 21.07
C GLN A 104 2.54 1.68 21.80
N ALA A 105 2.28 0.38 21.76
CA ALA A 105 3.26 -0.61 22.17
C ALA A 105 4.55 -0.16 21.47
N ALA A 106 5.56 0.18 22.27
CA ALA A 106 6.78 0.80 21.79
C ALA A 106 7.26 -0.03 20.59
N ALA A 107 7.21 0.56 19.39
CA ALA A 107 7.80 -0.07 18.23
C ALA A 107 9.22 -0.47 18.63
N PRO A 108 9.68 -1.68 18.30
CA PRO A 108 11.05 -2.09 18.63
C PRO A 108 11.95 -0.94 18.23
N ALA A 109 12.87 -0.54 19.13
CA ALA A 109 13.73 0.63 18.89
C ALA A 109 14.62 0.33 17.67
N LEU A 110 14.12 0.60 16.46
CA LEU A 110 14.75 0.25 15.19
C LEU A 110 16.15 0.85 15.06
N ALA A 111 16.33 2.04 15.65
CA ALA A 111 17.62 2.72 15.70
C ALA A 111 18.66 2.02 16.61
N ALA A 112 18.27 1.03 17.40
CA ALA A 112 19.15 0.29 18.31
C ALA A 112 19.48 -1.12 17.83
N LEU A 113 19.12 -1.48 16.60
CA LEU A 113 19.47 -2.78 16.04
C LEU A 113 21.00 -2.90 15.87
N PRO A 114 21.58 -4.08 16.14
CA PRO A 114 23.00 -4.32 15.87
C PRO A 114 23.36 -4.00 14.42
N ALA A 115 24.56 -3.47 14.18
CA ALA A 115 25.03 -3.24 12.83
C ALA A 115 25.10 -4.58 12.05
N ALA A 116 24.65 -4.52 10.80
CA ALA A 116 24.76 -5.64 9.85
C ALA A 116 25.55 -5.18 8.63
N ALA A 117 26.39 -6.05 8.08
CA ALA A 117 27.10 -5.77 6.85
C ALA A 117 26.13 -5.83 5.64
N ALA A 118 26.51 -5.25 4.52
CA ALA A 118 25.80 -5.44 3.27
C ALA A 118 26.30 -6.72 2.56
N PRO A 119 25.45 -7.38 1.76
CA PRO A 119 25.83 -8.58 0.99
C PRO A 119 26.62 -8.22 -0.28
N ASP A 120 27.84 -7.74 -0.13
CA ASP A 120 28.65 -7.19 -1.26
C ASP A 120 28.91 -8.21 -2.38
N SER A 121 28.96 -9.51 -2.03
CA SER A 121 29.14 -10.60 -2.98
C SER A 121 27.86 -11.01 -3.72
N ALA A 122 26.69 -10.54 -3.27
CA ALA A 122 25.41 -10.90 -3.87
C ALA A 122 25.31 -10.40 -5.31
N ARG A 123 24.92 -11.29 -6.21
CA ARG A 123 24.73 -11.01 -7.64
C ARG A 123 23.26 -10.93 -8.04
N THR A 124 22.39 -11.44 -7.19
CA THR A 124 20.93 -11.40 -7.37
C THR A 124 20.23 -10.86 -6.12
N LEU A 125 18.98 -10.40 -6.25
CA LEU A 125 18.16 -10.04 -5.10
C LEU A 125 17.88 -11.23 -4.18
N LEU A 126 17.82 -12.44 -4.74
CA LEU A 126 17.63 -13.67 -3.98
C LEU A 126 18.87 -14.00 -3.13
N GLU A 127 20.08 -13.83 -3.70
CA GLU A 127 21.32 -13.98 -2.94
C GLU A 127 21.42 -12.93 -1.82
N ALA A 128 20.97 -11.68 -2.06
CA ALA A 128 20.95 -10.65 -1.04
C ALA A 128 19.98 -11.00 0.11
N LEU A 129 18.77 -11.46 -0.20
CA LEU A 129 17.83 -11.92 0.82
C LEU A 129 18.39 -13.13 1.58
N ALA A 130 18.91 -14.14 0.87
CA ALA A 130 19.45 -15.36 1.48
C ALA A 130 20.63 -15.07 2.42
N TRP A 131 21.47 -14.08 2.08
CA TRP A 131 22.56 -13.64 2.94
C TRP A 131 22.03 -13.09 4.28
N HIS A 132 21.04 -12.19 4.24
CA HIS A 132 20.43 -11.67 5.45
C HIS A 132 19.72 -12.74 6.28
N VAL A 133 19.05 -13.70 5.63
CA VAL A 133 18.44 -14.85 6.30
C VAL A 133 19.49 -15.72 7.01
N GLY A 134 20.65 -15.92 6.40
CA GLY A 134 21.74 -16.71 6.99
C GLY A 134 22.40 -16.01 8.20
N GLU A 135 22.61 -14.69 8.12
CA GLU A 135 23.38 -13.96 9.13
C GLU A 135 22.49 -13.47 10.30
N HIS A 136 21.24 -13.05 10.02
CA HIS A 136 20.36 -12.44 11.02
C HIS A 136 18.85 -12.61 10.67
N PRO A 137 18.35 -13.87 10.67
CA PRO A 137 16.98 -14.16 10.23
C PRO A 137 15.90 -13.42 11.01
N ASP A 138 16.12 -13.15 12.30
CA ASP A 138 15.16 -12.49 13.18
C ASP A 138 15.23 -10.96 13.13
N ARG A 139 16.13 -10.39 12.29
CA ARG A 139 16.23 -8.94 12.15
C ARG A 139 14.96 -8.40 11.49
N PRO A 140 14.28 -7.41 12.10
CA PRO A 140 13.18 -6.70 11.47
C PRO A 140 13.66 -6.01 10.18
N HIS A 141 13.00 -6.33 9.07
CA HIS A 141 13.26 -5.69 7.78
C HIS A 141 12.18 -4.67 7.44
N ILE A 142 10.90 -5.06 7.61
CA ILE A 142 9.76 -4.21 7.30
C ILE A 142 8.90 -4.06 8.56
N LEU A 143 8.50 -2.83 8.87
CA LEU A 143 7.40 -2.54 9.78
C LEU A 143 6.23 -2.00 8.97
N LEU A 144 5.16 -2.77 8.89
CA LEU A 144 3.93 -2.31 8.26
C LEU A 144 3.21 -1.36 9.21
N TRP A 145 3.08 -0.12 8.77
CA TRP A 145 2.34 0.89 9.51
C TRP A 145 0.83 0.61 9.45
N SER A 146 0.15 0.82 10.57
CA SER A 146 -1.31 0.75 10.69
C SER A 146 -1.83 1.94 11.48
N SER A 147 -3.06 2.38 11.17
CA SER A 147 -3.74 3.44 11.93
C SER A 147 -4.41 2.92 13.20
N SER A 148 -4.73 1.64 13.25
CA SER A 148 -5.55 1.01 14.31
C SER A 148 -4.79 0.00 15.17
N GLU A 149 -3.63 -0.46 14.72
CA GLU A 149 -2.84 -1.49 15.39
C GLU A 149 -1.37 -1.09 15.47
N PRO A 150 -0.60 -1.63 16.43
CA PRO A 150 0.85 -1.47 16.45
C PRO A 150 1.47 -1.97 15.13
N PRO A 151 2.56 -1.33 14.64
CA PRO A 151 3.22 -1.78 13.42
C PRO A 151 3.65 -3.24 13.52
N THR A 152 3.26 -4.05 12.52
CA THR A 152 3.62 -5.47 12.48
C THR A 152 4.99 -5.62 11.82
N PRO A 153 5.99 -6.16 12.53
CA PRO A 153 7.29 -6.42 11.93
C PRO A 153 7.21 -7.63 10.99
N ILE A 154 8.05 -7.60 9.95
CA ILE A 154 8.37 -8.73 9.08
C ILE A 154 9.88 -8.87 9.09
N THR A 155 10.38 -9.99 9.61
CA THR A 155 11.81 -10.28 9.64
C THR A 155 12.27 -10.86 8.30
N TYR A 156 13.59 -10.92 8.07
CA TYR A 156 14.14 -11.55 6.87
C TYR A 156 13.77 -13.03 6.78
N GLY A 157 13.85 -13.77 7.90
CA GLY A 157 13.47 -15.17 7.96
C GLY A 157 11.99 -15.42 7.67
N GLU A 158 11.10 -14.57 8.23
CA GLU A 158 9.66 -14.65 7.95
C GLU A 158 9.34 -14.37 6.50
N LEU A 159 9.99 -13.36 5.89
CA LEU A 159 9.81 -13.03 4.48
C LEU A 159 10.25 -14.18 3.57
N ASP A 160 11.43 -14.75 3.81
CA ASP A 160 11.93 -15.91 3.03
C ASP A 160 11.00 -17.12 3.16
N ALA A 161 10.63 -17.48 4.38
CA ALA A 161 9.77 -18.65 4.63
C ALA A 161 8.39 -18.51 3.97
N ALA A 162 7.78 -17.33 4.03
CA ALA A 162 6.50 -17.06 3.40
C ALA A 162 6.62 -17.01 1.87
N ALA A 163 7.66 -16.37 1.34
CA ALA A 163 7.91 -16.31 -0.10
C ALA A 163 8.14 -17.69 -0.71
N ARG A 164 8.86 -18.59 -0.01
CA ARG A 164 9.03 -19.99 -0.44
C ARG A 164 7.72 -20.74 -0.56
N ARG A 165 6.76 -20.49 0.32
CA ARG A 165 5.44 -21.11 0.24
C ARG A 165 4.65 -20.60 -0.97
N VAL A 166 4.73 -19.29 -1.25
CA VAL A 166 4.13 -18.70 -2.45
C VAL A 166 4.81 -19.24 -3.72
N ALA A 167 6.15 -19.38 -3.72
CA ALA A 167 6.89 -19.94 -4.84
C ALA A 167 6.44 -21.37 -5.17
N GLN A 168 6.29 -22.22 -4.14
CA GLN A 168 5.80 -23.58 -4.35
C GLN A 168 4.37 -23.58 -4.92
N GLY A 169 3.48 -22.76 -4.38
CA GLY A 169 2.14 -22.64 -4.92
C GLY A 169 2.10 -22.19 -6.38
N LEU A 170 2.98 -21.27 -6.78
CA LEU A 170 3.10 -20.86 -8.19
C LEU A 170 3.56 -22.03 -9.09
N VAL A 171 4.54 -22.81 -8.63
CA VAL A 171 5.00 -24.01 -9.35
C VAL A 171 3.89 -25.05 -9.45
N ASP A 172 3.16 -25.29 -8.38
CA ASP A 172 2.02 -26.23 -8.36
C ASP A 172 0.88 -25.79 -9.32
N HIS A 173 0.74 -24.48 -9.56
CA HIS A 173 -0.18 -23.90 -10.56
C HIS A 173 0.44 -23.82 -11.97
N GLY A 174 1.60 -24.42 -12.20
CA GLY A 174 2.22 -24.57 -13.52
C GLY A 174 2.98 -23.35 -14.01
N LEU A 175 3.49 -22.49 -13.12
CA LEU A 175 4.39 -21.41 -13.49
C LEU A 175 5.69 -22.01 -14.06
N LEU A 176 6.12 -21.50 -15.21
CA LEU A 176 7.38 -21.86 -15.84
C LEU A 176 8.44 -20.76 -15.67
N PRO A 177 9.73 -21.10 -15.67
CA PRO A 177 10.79 -20.10 -15.64
C PRO A 177 10.63 -19.04 -16.72
N GLY A 178 10.74 -17.77 -16.33
CA GLY A 178 10.56 -16.62 -17.23
C GLY A 178 9.10 -16.20 -17.47
N ASP A 179 8.13 -16.92 -16.95
CA ASP A 179 6.73 -16.49 -17.01
C ASP A 179 6.53 -15.18 -16.21
N ARG A 180 5.76 -14.25 -16.76
CA ARG A 180 5.47 -12.97 -16.12
C ARG A 180 4.28 -13.12 -15.21
N VAL A 181 4.46 -12.65 -13.98
CA VAL A 181 3.44 -12.68 -12.92
C VAL A 181 3.09 -11.25 -12.53
N ALA A 182 1.90 -10.81 -12.88
CA ALA A 182 1.42 -9.51 -12.45
C ALA A 182 1.07 -9.55 -10.96
N ILE A 183 1.48 -8.52 -10.22
CA ILE A 183 1.18 -8.36 -8.80
C ILE A 183 0.32 -7.11 -8.64
N MET A 184 -1.00 -7.31 -8.43
CA MET A 184 -1.99 -6.26 -8.24
C MET A 184 -2.46 -6.28 -6.78
N LEU A 185 -1.59 -5.90 -5.87
CA LEU A 185 -1.81 -5.91 -4.44
C LEU A 185 -1.58 -4.52 -3.83
N PRO A 186 -2.34 -4.13 -2.80
CA PRO A 186 -2.01 -2.96 -2.01
C PRO A 186 -0.68 -3.16 -1.26
N THR A 187 -0.15 -2.08 -0.69
CA THR A 187 0.98 -2.15 0.24
C THR A 187 0.57 -3.00 1.45
N SER A 188 1.09 -4.21 1.51
CA SER A 188 0.72 -5.23 2.49
C SER A 188 1.79 -6.32 2.57
N ARG A 189 1.75 -7.13 3.61
CA ARG A 189 2.63 -8.31 3.77
C ARG A 189 2.57 -9.22 2.53
N ALA A 190 1.38 -9.42 1.99
CA ALA A 190 1.15 -10.23 0.80
C ALA A 190 1.94 -9.76 -0.44
N PHE A 191 2.14 -8.44 -0.60
CA PHE A 191 2.94 -7.90 -1.71
C PHE A 191 4.41 -8.36 -1.65
N PHE A 192 5.01 -8.28 -0.47
CA PHE A 192 6.42 -8.65 -0.27
C PHE A 192 6.64 -10.16 -0.46
N GLU A 193 5.74 -10.97 0.08
CA GLU A 193 5.74 -12.43 -0.08
C GLU A 193 5.56 -12.84 -1.54
N ALA A 194 4.62 -12.20 -2.26
CA ALA A 194 4.38 -12.45 -3.67
C ALA A 194 5.59 -12.08 -4.53
N PHE A 195 6.21 -10.93 -4.30
CA PHE A 195 7.35 -10.46 -5.09
C PHE A 195 8.52 -11.44 -5.03
N PHE A 196 8.95 -11.82 -3.82
CA PHE A 196 10.03 -12.79 -3.66
C PHE A 196 9.60 -14.21 -4.04
N GLY A 197 8.36 -14.61 -3.78
CA GLY A 197 7.82 -15.89 -4.21
C GLY A 197 7.89 -16.08 -5.73
N VAL A 198 7.54 -15.04 -6.49
CA VAL A 198 7.67 -15.06 -7.97
C VAL A 198 9.12 -15.22 -8.39
N LEU A 199 10.06 -14.47 -7.80
CA LEU A 199 11.50 -14.58 -8.10
C LEU A 199 12.05 -15.96 -7.75
N MET A 200 11.69 -16.54 -6.60
CA MET A 200 12.13 -17.86 -6.16
C MET A 200 11.64 -18.98 -7.08
N ALA A 201 10.43 -18.81 -7.64
CA ALA A 201 9.87 -19.71 -8.65
C ALA A 201 10.42 -19.47 -10.07
N ALA A 202 11.48 -18.66 -10.21
CA ALA A 202 12.05 -18.25 -11.49
C ALA A 202 11.08 -17.48 -12.40
N GLY A 203 9.99 -16.94 -11.88
CA GLY A 203 9.08 -16.03 -12.59
C GLY A 203 9.61 -14.60 -12.61
N VAL A 204 8.94 -13.75 -13.39
CA VAL A 204 9.26 -12.32 -13.51
C VAL A 204 8.12 -11.50 -12.91
N PRO A 205 8.30 -10.82 -11.76
CA PRO A 205 7.28 -9.98 -11.17
C PRO A 205 7.02 -8.74 -12.02
N VAL A 206 5.73 -8.40 -12.16
CA VAL A 206 5.23 -7.21 -12.85
C VAL A 206 4.29 -6.48 -11.89
N PRO A 207 4.80 -5.62 -11.00
CA PRO A 207 3.96 -4.84 -10.10
C PRO A 207 3.09 -3.86 -10.87
N ILE A 208 1.79 -3.93 -10.62
CA ILE A 208 0.79 -3.02 -11.18
C ILE A 208 -0.10 -2.50 -10.07
N TYR A 209 -0.63 -1.29 -10.24
CA TYR A 209 -1.37 -0.70 -9.14
C TYR A 209 -2.78 -1.30 -9.01
N PRO A 210 -3.23 -1.56 -7.76
CA PRO A 210 -4.57 -2.08 -7.50
C PRO A 210 -5.61 -0.98 -7.70
N PRO A 211 -6.90 -1.33 -7.91
CA PRO A 211 -7.98 -0.37 -7.93
C PRO A 211 -8.10 0.33 -6.57
N PHE A 212 -8.23 1.64 -6.58
CA PHE A 212 -8.43 2.42 -5.35
C PHE A 212 -9.90 2.44 -4.90
N ARG A 213 -10.85 2.15 -5.81
CA ARG A 213 -12.29 2.24 -5.56
C ARG A 213 -13.05 1.11 -6.20
N ARG A 214 -14.05 0.59 -5.48
CA ARG A 214 -14.95 -0.45 -6.01
C ARG A 214 -15.77 0.04 -7.20
N ALA A 215 -16.29 1.25 -7.13
CA ALA A 215 -17.09 1.83 -8.19
C ALA A 215 -16.35 1.98 -9.54
N GLN A 216 -15.01 2.07 -9.51
CA GLN A 216 -14.16 2.19 -10.69
C GLN A 216 -13.43 0.89 -11.06
N MET A 217 -13.79 -0.22 -10.42
CA MET A 217 -13.12 -1.52 -10.58
C MET A 217 -13.04 -1.95 -12.05
N GLU A 218 -14.17 -1.95 -12.75
CA GLU A 218 -14.24 -2.43 -14.13
C GLU A 218 -13.37 -1.59 -15.08
N ASP A 219 -13.46 -0.26 -14.99
CA ASP A 219 -12.66 0.64 -15.83
C ASP A 219 -11.17 0.54 -15.50
N HIS A 220 -10.85 0.34 -14.22
CA HIS A 220 -9.49 0.09 -13.76
C HIS A 220 -8.95 -1.21 -14.36
N LEU A 221 -9.71 -2.31 -14.26
CA LEU A 221 -9.31 -3.61 -14.79
C LEU A 221 -9.16 -3.56 -16.32
N ARG A 222 -10.02 -2.84 -17.02
CA ARG A 222 -9.89 -2.61 -18.49
C ARG A 222 -8.59 -1.90 -18.84
N ARG A 223 -8.20 -0.87 -18.08
CA ARG A 223 -6.90 -0.18 -18.28
C ARG A 223 -5.72 -1.10 -17.98
N GLN A 224 -5.78 -1.84 -16.89
CA GLN A 224 -4.70 -2.78 -16.52
C GLN A 224 -4.59 -3.98 -17.46
N ALA A 225 -5.67 -4.35 -18.15
CA ALA A 225 -5.63 -5.40 -19.16
C ALA A 225 -4.64 -5.08 -20.30
N GLY A 226 -4.46 -3.80 -20.65
CA GLY A 226 -3.40 -3.37 -21.59
C GLY A 226 -2.01 -3.74 -21.10
N VAL A 227 -1.73 -3.53 -19.83
CA VAL A 227 -0.44 -3.90 -19.17
C VAL A 227 -0.28 -5.42 -19.14
N LEU A 228 -1.32 -6.16 -18.76
CA LEU A 228 -1.30 -7.63 -18.73
C LEU A 228 -1.00 -8.24 -20.11
N ARG A 229 -1.63 -7.72 -21.16
CA ARG A 229 -1.38 -8.17 -22.55
C ARG A 229 0.03 -7.83 -23.00
N ASN A 230 0.47 -6.59 -22.80
CA ASN A 230 1.81 -6.14 -23.21
C ASN A 230 2.91 -6.91 -22.49
N ALA A 231 2.76 -7.15 -21.17
CA ALA A 231 3.66 -8.01 -20.42
C ALA A 231 3.59 -9.49 -20.85
N GLY A 232 2.49 -9.91 -21.43
CA GLY A 232 2.19 -11.33 -21.63
C GLY A 232 2.07 -12.07 -20.30
N ALA A 233 1.44 -11.43 -19.31
CA ALA A 233 1.32 -11.98 -17.97
C ALA A 233 0.52 -13.29 -17.99
N ARG A 234 1.05 -14.36 -17.38
CA ARG A 234 0.41 -15.67 -17.28
C ARG A 234 -0.39 -15.83 -15.99
N VAL A 235 0.09 -15.23 -14.92
CA VAL A 235 -0.53 -15.26 -13.60
C VAL A 235 -0.78 -13.83 -13.13
N LEU A 236 -1.90 -13.60 -12.48
CA LEU A 236 -2.20 -12.40 -11.73
C LEU A 236 -2.35 -12.76 -10.25
N ILE A 237 -1.52 -12.20 -9.39
CA ILE A 237 -1.68 -12.28 -7.94
C ILE A 237 -2.42 -11.04 -7.47
N THR A 238 -3.53 -11.24 -6.75
CA THR A 238 -4.41 -10.15 -6.32
C THR A 238 -5.11 -10.46 -4.99
N ASN A 239 -6.09 -9.68 -4.60
CA ASN A 239 -6.94 -9.91 -3.43
C ASN A 239 -8.29 -10.54 -3.81
N ASP A 240 -9.06 -11.01 -2.80
CA ASP A 240 -10.35 -11.66 -3.00
C ASP A 240 -11.38 -10.81 -3.74
N GLU A 241 -11.31 -9.50 -3.60
CA GLU A 241 -12.24 -8.58 -4.24
C GLU A 241 -12.05 -8.57 -5.77
N ILE A 242 -10.79 -8.48 -6.22
CA ILE A 242 -10.44 -8.51 -7.64
C ILE A 242 -10.58 -9.92 -8.20
N LEU A 243 -10.28 -10.95 -7.39
CA LEU A 243 -10.46 -12.34 -7.79
C LEU A 243 -11.91 -12.64 -8.22
N ARG A 244 -12.91 -12.06 -7.53
CA ARG A 244 -14.33 -12.19 -7.92
C ARG A 244 -14.63 -11.56 -9.28
N ALA A 245 -13.90 -10.53 -9.68
CA ALA A 245 -13.97 -9.93 -11.02
C ALA A 245 -13.09 -10.63 -12.06
N GLY A 246 -12.40 -11.71 -11.67
CA GLY A 246 -11.39 -12.40 -12.49
C GLY A 246 -11.88 -12.89 -13.85
N LYS A 247 -13.17 -13.27 -13.98
CA LYS A 247 -13.76 -13.66 -15.26
C LYS A 247 -13.63 -12.55 -16.33
N LEU A 248 -13.74 -11.28 -15.92
CA LEU A 248 -13.55 -10.15 -16.82
C LEU A 248 -12.11 -10.07 -17.31
N LEU A 249 -11.14 -10.32 -16.43
CA LEU A 249 -9.72 -10.25 -16.76
C LEU A 249 -9.30 -11.32 -17.76
N TYR A 250 -9.82 -12.56 -17.66
CA TYR A 250 -9.56 -13.62 -18.64
C TYR A 250 -10.02 -13.21 -20.06
N ASN A 251 -11.17 -12.52 -20.16
CA ASN A 251 -11.67 -12.03 -21.45
C ASN A 251 -10.87 -10.84 -21.99
N LEU A 252 -10.20 -10.09 -21.13
CA LEU A 252 -9.47 -8.88 -21.49
C LEU A 252 -7.98 -9.12 -21.74
N ALA A 253 -7.40 -10.24 -21.24
CA ALA A 253 -5.98 -10.57 -21.35
C ALA A 253 -5.81 -12.07 -21.67
N GLU A 254 -5.74 -12.41 -22.95
CA GLU A 254 -5.66 -13.80 -23.46
C GLU A 254 -4.43 -14.57 -22.95
N SER A 255 -3.34 -13.87 -22.57
CA SER A 255 -2.15 -14.50 -21.99
C SER A 255 -2.38 -15.03 -20.57
N LEU A 256 -3.37 -14.47 -19.85
CA LEU A 256 -3.64 -14.79 -18.46
C LEU A 256 -4.22 -16.21 -18.35
N ARG A 257 -3.61 -17.05 -17.52
CA ARG A 257 -4.04 -18.43 -17.28
C ARG A 257 -4.65 -18.60 -15.89
N THR A 258 -4.15 -17.86 -14.90
CA THR A 258 -4.50 -18.03 -13.51
C THR A 258 -4.60 -16.68 -12.82
N VAL A 259 -5.64 -16.51 -11.99
CA VAL A 259 -5.80 -15.37 -11.08
C VAL A 259 -5.93 -15.94 -9.68
N GLU A 260 -5.00 -15.57 -8.80
CA GLU A 260 -4.86 -16.16 -7.46
C GLU A 260 -4.68 -15.08 -6.39
N THR A 261 -4.96 -15.46 -5.15
CA THR A 261 -4.55 -14.70 -3.98
C THR A 261 -3.25 -15.26 -3.40
N VAL A 262 -2.58 -14.48 -2.57
CA VAL A 262 -1.39 -14.99 -1.85
C VAL A 262 -1.79 -16.14 -0.91
N GLU A 263 -2.96 -16.03 -0.30
CA GLU A 263 -3.50 -17.06 0.60
C GLU A 263 -3.71 -18.40 -0.12
N SER A 264 -4.26 -18.38 -1.36
CA SER A 264 -4.44 -19.60 -2.17
C SER A 264 -3.12 -20.19 -2.64
N LEU A 265 -2.10 -19.36 -2.86
CA LEU A 265 -0.78 -19.77 -3.29
C LEU A 265 0.11 -20.28 -2.14
N ARG A 266 -0.20 -20.00 -0.88
CA ARG A 266 0.59 -20.48 0.26
C ARG A 266 0.50 -21.99 0.40
N ALA A 267 1.37 -22.72 -0.33
CA ALA A 267 1.51 -24.16 -0.22
C ALA A 267 1.86 -24.60 1.22
N ARG A 268 1.56 -25.85 1.57
CA ARG A 268 1.90 -26.42 2.87
C ARG A 268 3.41 -26.56 3.03
N GLU A 269 4.08 -27.10 2.00
CA GLU A 269 5.52 -27.27 1.96
C GLU A 269 6.19 -26.09 1.26
N PRO A 270 7.33 -25.60 1.76
CA PRO A 270 8.07 -24.53 1.13
C PRO A 270 8.81 -25.02 -0.13
N PHE A 271 9.01 -24.12 -1.09
CA PHE A 271 9.83 -24.38 -2.27
C PHE A 271 11.30 -24.66 -1.90
N THR A 272 11.80 -25.80 -2.35
CA THR A 272 13.19 -26.23 -2.14
C THR A 272 13.99 -26.35 -3.45
N GLY A 273 13.37 -25.98 -4.58
CA GLY A 273 14.02 -26.04 -5.89
C GLY A 273 15.16 -25.03 -6.05
N ALA A 274 15.91 -25.19 -7.13
CA ALA A 274 16.99 -24.28 -7.49
C ALA A 274 16.42 -22.88 -7.81
N GLN A 275 17.02 -21.86 -7.21
CA GLN A 275 16.68 -20.46 -7.48
C GLN A 275 17.59 -19.89 -8.57
N PRO A 276 17.11 -18.88 -9.35
CA PRO A 276 17.95 -18.18 -10.32
C PRO A 276 19.18 -17.55 -9.66
N SER A 277 20.36 -17.88 -10.18
CA SER A 277 21.65 -17.35 -9.71
C SER A 277 22.39 -16.53 -10.77
N ASP A 278 21.88 -16.50 -12.01
CA ASP A 278 22.44 -15.67 -13.08
C ASP A 278 21.96 -14.22 -12.90
N PRO A 279 22.90 -13.25 -12.69
CA PRO A 279 22.58 -11.85 -12.53
C PRO A 279 21.93 -11.21 -13.77
N GLN A 280 22.05 -11.84 -14.95
CA GLN A 280 21.40 -11.37 -16.18
C GLN A 280 19.95 -11.83 -16.32
N THR A 281 19.48 -12.72 -15.43
CA THR A 281 18.06 -13.09 -15.38
C THR A 281 17.20 -11.86 -15.09
N VAL A 282 16.09 -11.74 -15.83
CA VAL A 282 15.11 -10.63 -15.62
C VAL A 282 14.48 -10.78 -14.23
N ALA A 283 14.61 -9.75 -13.42
CA ALA A 283 14.12 -9.71 -12.05
C ALA A 283 12.89 -8.82 -11.86
N LEU A 284 12.56 -7.97 -12.85
CA LEU A 284 11.45 -7.05 -12.75
C LEU A 284 11.08 -6.51 -14.12
N ILE A 285 9.78 -6.38 -14.38
CA ILE A 285 9.26 -5.50 -15.44
C ILE A 285 8.48 -4.37 -14.77
N GLN A 286 9.04 -3.16 -14.84
CA GLN A 286 8.43 -1.96 -14.25
C GLN A 286 7.68 -1.19 -15.31
N TYR A 287 6.37 -1.06 -15.15
CA TYR A 287 5.55 -0.23 -16.04
C TYR A 287 5.62 1.24 -15.65
N THR A 288 5.79 2.10 -16.66
CA THR A 288 5.74 3.55 -16.52
C THR A 288 4.55 4.12 -17.29
N SER A 289 4.01 5.25 -16.83
CA SER A 289 3.02 6.01 -17.59
C SER A 289 3.70 6.64 -18.81
N GLY A 290 3.70 5.92 -19.94
CA GLY A 290 4.28 6.43 -21.18
C GLY A 290 3.61 7.72 -21.65
N SER A 291 4.38 8.66 -22.15
CA SER A 291 3.89 9.93 -22.75
C SER A 291 2.96 9.74 -23.96
N THR A 292 2.88 8.52 -24.49
CA THR A 292 2.09 8.16 -25.69
C THR A 292 0.79 7.43 -25.37
N GLY A 293 0.45 7.23 -24.08
CA GLY A 293 -0.77 6.50 -23.67
C GLY A 293 -0.64 4.98 -23.68
N ASP A 294 0.30 4.40 -24.39
CA ASP A 294 0.54 2.96 -24.40
C ASP A 294 1.44 2.52 -23.25
N PRO A 295 1.13 1.40 -22.58
CA PRO A 295 1.94 0.88 -21.48
C PRO A 295 3.36 0.53 -21.95
N LYS A 296 4.39 1.06 -21.29
CA LYS A 296 5.79 0.73 -21.54
C LYS A 296 6.38 -0.01 -20.35
N GLY A 297 6.77 -1.26 -20.55
CA GLY A 297 7.44 -2.10 -19.54
C GLY A 297 8.95 -2.00 -19.66
N VAL A 298 9.61 -1.47 -18.63
CA VAL A 298 11.07 -1.45 -18.52
C VAL A 298 11.51 -2.78 -17.92
N THR A 299 12.29 -3.55 -18.69
CA THR A 299 12.81 -4.84 -18.26
C THR A 299 14.15 -4.65 -17.53
N LEU A 300 14.22 -5.12 -16.28
CA LEU A 300 15.38 -4.97 -15.41
C LEU A 300 15.88 -6.35 -14.97
N THR A 301 17.19 -6.58 -15.11
CA THR A 301 17.86 -7.78 -14.59
C THR A 301 18.23 -7.59 -13.12
N HIS A 302 18.59 -8.70 -12.44
CA HIS A 302 19.16 -8.60 -11.09
C HIS A 302 20.40 -7.70 -11.06
N ALA A 303 21.27 -7.80 -12.09
CA ALA A 303 22.46 -6.95 -12.21
C ALA A 303 22.09 -5.46 -12.31
N ASN A 304 21.07 -5.10 -13.10
CA ASN A 304 20.62 -3.70 -13.21
C ASN A 304 20.13 -3.17 -11.86
N LEU A 305 19.31 -3.94 -11.16
CA LEU A 305 18.76 -3.55 -9.86
C LEU A 305 19.86 -3.37 -8.82
N LEU A 306 20.77 -4.36 -8.68
CA LEU A 306 21.84 -4.28 -7.69
C LEU A 306 22.85 -3.18 -8.00
N ALA A 307 23.18 -2.93 -9.27
CA ALA A 307 24.06 -1.82 -9.66
C ALA A 307 23.44 -0.46 -9.26
N ASN A 308 22.14 -0.28 -9.51
CA ASN A 308 21.42 0.94 -9.15
C ASN A 308 21.31 1.10 -7.61
N ILE A 309 20.94 0.03 -6.89
CA ILE A 309 20.84 0.02 -5.42
C ILE A 309 22.19 0.39 -4.78
N ARG A 310 23.29 -0.22 -5.24
CA ARG A 310 24.63 0.08 -4.74
C ARG A 310 25.04 1.53 -5.01
N ALA A 311 24.80 2.01 -6.23
CA ALA A 311 25.11 3.39 -6.58
C ALA A 311 24.31 4.41 -5.75
N MET A 312 23.01 4.19 -5.55
CA MET A 312 22.18 5.04 -4.68
C MET A 312 22.67 5.00 -3.24
N GLY A 313 22.93 3.81 -2.69
CA GLY A 313 23.37 3.68 -1.30
C GLY A 313 24.74 4.30 -1.06
N GLN A 314 25.68 4.17 -2.00
CA GLN A 314 26.99 4.85 -1.93
C GLN A 314 26.83 6.37 -1.96
N ALA A 315 25.90 6.90 -2.75
CA ALA A 315 25.69 8.34 -2.85
C ALA A 315 25.14 8.98 -1.57
N ILE A 316 24.49 8.19 -0.70
CA ILE A 316 23.91 8.66 0.56
C ILE A 316 24.53 8.03 1.81
N ASP A 317 25.63 7.29 1.66
CA ASP A 317 26.29 6.56 2.75
C ASP A 317 25.33 5.61 3.50
N ALA A 318 24.46 4.91 2.75
CA ALA A 318 23.45 4.04 3.34
C ALA A 318 24.06 2.86 4.09
N SER A 319 23.50 2.55 5.24
CA SER A 319 23.96 1.46 6.10
C SER A 319 22.80 0.80 6.86
N SER A 320 23.09 -0.30 7.53
CA SER A 320 22.13 -1.00 8.40
C SER A 320 21.74 -0.24 9.66
N SER A 321 22.42 0.87 9.98
CA SER A 321 22.06 1.79 11.06
C SER A 321 20.99 2.81 10.66
N ASP A 322 20.71 2.93 9.38
CA ASP A 322 19.63 3.79 8.89
C ASP A 322 18.26 3.19 9.16
N VAL A 323 17.29 4.06 9.29
CA VAL A 323 15.86 3.72 9.34
C VAL A 323 15.17 4.49 8.23
N PHE A 324 14.49 3.79 7.35
CA PHE A 324 13.76 4.40 6.24
C PHE A 324 12.26 4.46 6.57
N VAL A 325 11.63 5.60 6.34
CA VAL A 325 10.16 5.72 6.37
C VAL A 325 9.64 6.01 4.98
N SER A 326 8.76 5.15 4.46
CA SER A 326 8.17 5.27 3.13
C SER A 326 6.65 5.16 3.14
N TRP A 327 5.99 6.04 2.39
CA TRP A 327 4.59 5.91 2.00
C TRP A 327 4.44 5.68 0.50
N LEU A 328 5.57 5.55 -0.20
CA LEU A 328 5.60 5.43 -1.66
C LEU A 328 4.97 4.12 -2.12
N PRO A 329 4.22 4.14 -3.24
CA PRO A 329 3.62 2.92 -3.78
C PRO A 329 4.69 1.91 -4.22
N LEU A 330 4.47 0.63 -3.91
CA LEU A 330 5.38 -0.46 -4.29
C LEU A 330 5.27 -0.87 -5.76
N TYR A 331 4.31 -0.35 -6.50
CA TYR A 331 4.22 -0.50 -7.95
C TYR A 331 4.96 0.62 -8.72
N HIS A 332 5.69 1.49 -8.01
CA HIS A 332 6.49 2.57 -8.56
C HIS A 332 7.96 2.39 -8.16
N ASP A 333 8.89 2.71 -9.06
CA ASP A 333 10.34 2.50 -8.90
C ASP A 333 10.90 3.13 -7.61
N MET A 334 10.52 4.36 -7.27
CA MET A 334 10.99 5.04 -6.06
C MET A 334 10.59 4.28 -4.79
N GLY A 335 9.37 3.72 -4.72
CA GLY A 335 8.91 2.94 -3.59
C GLY A 335 9.45 1.52 -3.58
N LEU A 336 9.49 0.88 -4.75
CA LEU A 336 9.94 -0.49 -4.89
C LEU A 336 11.46 -0.64 -4.81
N ILE A 337 12.18 0.08 -5.69
CA ILE A 337 13.64 -0.07 -5.83
C ILE A 337 14.34 0.80 -4.80
N GLY A 338 14.00 2.10 -4.74
CA GLY A 338 14.68 3.06 -3.88
C GLY A 338 14.45 2.80 -2.39
N ALA A 339 13.18 2.70 -1.98
CA ALA A 339 12.85 2.55 -0.58
C ALA A 339 12.99 1.10 -0.09
N TRP A 340 12.27 0.14 -0.70
CA TRP A 340 12.22 -1.21 -0.15
C TRP A 340 13.44 -2.06 -0.50
N LEU A 341 13.74 -2.29 -1.80
CA LEU A 341 14.85 -3.17 -2.19
C LEU A 341 16.22 -2.58 -1.82
N GLY A 342 16.34 -1.25 -1.80
CA GLY A 342 17.54 -0.58 -1.27
C GLY A 342 17.77 -0.91 0.19
N CYS A 343 16.75 -0.74 1.02
CA CYS A 343 16.83 -1.07 2.45
C CYS A 343 17.04 -2.56 2.70
N LEU A 344 16.44 -3.44 1.88
CA LEU A 344 16.70 -4.87 1.94
C LEU A 344 18.18 -5.17 1.76
N TYR A 345 18.82 -4.57 0.76
CA TYR A 345 20.24 -4.80 0.47
C TYR A 345 21.13 -4.32 1.63
N TYR A 346 20.90 -3.11 2.15
CA TYR A 346 21.76 -2.53 3.21
C TYR A 346 21.43 -3.02 4.62
N GLY A 347 20.43 -3.89 4.81
CA GLY A 347 20.02 -4.36 6.13
C GLY A 347 19.33 -3.29 6.97
N ALA A 348 18.89 -2.19 6.35
CA ALA A 348 18.19 -1.09 7.01
C ALA A 348 16.71 -1.45 7.24
N PRO A 349 16.16 -1.28 8.45
CA PRO A 349 14.73 -1.46 8.66
C PRO A 349 13.93 -0.36 7.96
N THR A 350 12.78 -0.74 7.42
CA THR A 350 11.90 0.17 6.68
C THR A 350 10.50 0.19 7.29
N VAL A 351 10.03 1.36 7.69
CA VAL A 351 8.62 1.56 8.07
C VAL A 351 7.84 1.92 6.82
N ILE A 352 6.94 1.05 6.40
CA ILE A 352 6.16 1.22 5.17
C ILE A 352 4.71 1.52 5.50
N MET A 353 4.26 2.69 5.06
CA MET A 353 2.92 3.21 5.19
C MET A 353 2.17 3.05 3.86
N PRO A 354 0.90 2.63 3.85
CA PRO A 354 0.11 2.66 2.62
C PRO A 354 0.00 4.09 2.04
N PRO A 355 0.06 4.28 0.71
CA PRO A 355 -0.08 5.60 0.10
C PRO A 355 -1.34 6.35 0.51
N LEU A 356 -2.45 5.64 0.70
CA LEU A 356 -3.71 6.23 1.17
C LEU A 356 -3.62 6.82 2.58
N ALA A 357 -2.80 6.24 3.47
CA ALA A 357 -2.56 6.77 4.81
C ALA A 357 -1.88 8.15 4.78
N PHE A 358 -0.91 8.33 3.88
CA PHE A 358 -0.29 9.63 3.62
C PHE A 358 -1.28 10.62 2.99
N LEU A 359 -2.08 10.17 2.02
CA LEU A 359 -3.06 11.04 1.35
C LEU A 359 -4.13 11.53 2.32
N ALA A 360 -4.56 10.68 3.25
CA ALA A 360 -5.54 11.01 4.28
C ALA A 360 -5.00 12.03 5.29
N ASP A 361 -3.79 11.84 5.79
CA ASP A 361 -3.15 12.80 6.72
C ASP A 361 -1.63 12.85 6.46
N PRO A 362 -1.15 13.78 5.64
CA PRO A 362 0.28 13.91 5.31
C PRO A 362 1.19 14.14 6.53
N ILE A 363 0.65 14.66 7.64
CA ILE A 363 1.41 14.86 8.89
C ILE A 363 1.81 13.53 9.52
N ARG A 364 1.09 12.46 9.27
CA ARG A 364 1.44 11.10 9.73
C ARG A 364 2.83 10.69 9.28
N TRP A 365 3.19 11.03 8.05
CA TRP A 365 4.53 10.76 7.53
C TRP A 365 5.63 11.41 8.38
N LEU A 366 5.49 12.70 8.72
CA LEU A 366 6.47 13.39 9.57
C LEU A 366 6.48 12.84 11.01
N ARG A 367 5.32 12.48 11.54
CA ARG A 367 5.24 11.84 12.86
C ARG A 367 5.95 10.50 12.85
N THR A 368 5.69 9.65 11.87
CA THR A 368 6.32 8.34 11.72
C THR A 368 7.84 8.47 11.58
N ILE A 369 8.33 9.47 10.84
CA ILE A 369 9.77 9.81 10.77
C ILE A 369 10.32 10.13 12.16
N SER A 370 9.65 11.00 12.89
CA SER A 370 10.10 11.44 14.22
C SER A 370 10.05 10.30 15.26
N GLU A 371 8.95 9.54 15.30
CA GLU A 371 8.72 8.46 16.24
C GLU A 371 9.73 7.31 16.07
N ASN A 372 10.10 7.00 14.82
CA ASN A 372 11.05 5.94 14.51
C ASN A 372 12.50 6.44 14.38
N ARG A 373 12.76 7.74 14.64
CA ARG A 373 14.07 8.37 14.45
C ARG A 373 14.66 8.06 13.06
N ALA A 374 13.80 8.11 12.04
CA ALA A 374 14.22 7.77 10.69
C ALA A 374 15.27 8.74 10.17
N THR A 375 16.28 8.18 9.50
CA THR A 375 17.40 8.91 8.91
C THR A 375 17.19 9.13 7.42
N LEU A 376 16.38 8.26 6.79
CA LEU A 376 16.12 8.29 5.36
C LEU A 376 14.62 8.33 5.07
N SER A 377 14.25 9.09 4.07
CA SER A 377 12.93 9.10 3.45
C SER A 377 13.01 9.69 2.06
N ALA A 378 12.06 9.35 1.19
CA ALA A 378 11.96 9.90 -0.15
C ALA A 378 10.50 10.25 -0.48
N ALA A 379 10.29 11.30 -1.24
CA ALA A 379 8.97 11.72 -1.67
C ALA A 379 9.03 12.61 -2.92
N PRO A 380 7.99 12.59 -3.76
CA PRO A 380 7.82 13.58 -4.83
C PRO A 380 7.63 14.99 -4.26
N ASN A 381 7.96 16.02 -5.05
CA ASN A 381 7.89 17.42 -4.61
C ASN A 381 6.52 17.84 -4.03
N PHE A 382 5.43 17.34 -4.59
CA PHE A 382 4.08 17.67 -4.10
C PHE A 382 3.83 17.23 -2.64
N ALA A 383 4.50 16.17 -2.20
CA ALA A 383 4.32 15.66 -0.84
C ALA A 383 4.82 16.66 0.20
N VAL A 384 5.96 17.29 -0.04
CA VAL A 384 6.51 18.34 0.82
C VAL A 384 5.52 19.51 0.93
N THR A 385 4.96 19.94 -0.20
CA THR A 385 3.99 21.05 -0.24
C THR A 385 2.71 20.71 0.53
N LYS A 386 2.17 19.48 0.37
CA LYS A 386 0.99 19.03 1.11
C LYS A 386 1.24 18.97 2.61
N THR A 387 2.37 18.42 3.02
CA THR A 387 2.75 18.30 4.43
C THR A 387 2.92 19.68 5.07
N TRP A 388 3.55 20.62 4.36
CA TRP A 388 3.72 22.01 4.80
C TRP A 388 2.37 22.72 5.00
N ARG A 389 1.46 22.63 4.03
CA ARG A 389 0.11 23.21 4.15
C ARG A 389 -0.67 22.60 5.32
N GLY A 390 -0.61 21.30 5.51
CA GLY A 390 -1.23 20.61 6.64
C GLY A 390 -0.69 21.09 8.01
N SER A 391 0.59 21.46 8.11
CA SER A 391 1.22 21.95 9.34
C SER A 391 0.84 23.41 9.67
N ILE A 392 0.65 24.28 8.66
CA ILE A 392 0.25 25.68 8.86
C ILE A 392 -1.18 25.78 9.39
N PHE A 393 -2.12 25.01 8.83
CA PHE A 393 -3.52 25.02 9.29
C PHE A 393 -3.69 24.49 10.72
N ARG A 394 -2.77 23.70 11.27
CA ARG A 394 -2.81 23.23 12.66
C ARG A 394 -2.29 24.24 13.68
N ARG A 395 -1.59 25.30 13.28
CA ARG A 395 -1.11 26.36 14.18
C ARG A 395 -2.08 27.53 14.36
N CYS A 396 -3.12 27.60 13.53
CA CYS A 396 -4.11 28.68 13.52
C CYS A 396 -5.49 28.27 14.06
N GLY A 397 -5.59 27.10 14.70
CA GLY A 397 -6.82 26.61 15.32
C GLY A 397 -6.65 26.32 16.80
#